data_97b48e6e853892774b882ae6b96ca70e
#
_entry.id   97b48e6e853892774b882ae6b96ca70e
#
_cell.length_a   1.000
_cell.length_b   1.000
_cell.length_c   1.000
_cell.angle_alpha   90.00
_cell.angle_beta   90.00
_cell.angle_gamma   90.00
#
_symmetry.space_group_name_H-M   'P 1'
#
loop_
_entity.id
_entity.type
_entity.pdbx_description
1 polymer ?
#
loop_
_entity_poly.entity_id
_entity_poly.type
_entity_poly.pdbx_seq_one_letter_code
_entity_poly.pdbx_strand_id
1 'polypeptide(L)'
;LLQCLLITPRRFCDHRGYFGESYSRRRYAEIGIDVEFVQDNYSLSHTVGTLRGLHYQAPPAAQGKLVRCGRGAIFDVAVDIRCGSPTYGQWEGYDLSAENGHQLYVPVGFAHGFVTLEPDSEIVYKCTDYYAPETEGAVRWDSCGIEWPVFDNPILSDKDTGAPSLADFDSPFIYDENS
;
A
#
# COMPACT_ATOMS: atom_id res chain seq x y z
N LEU A 1 -7.57 14.34 -6.94
CA LEU A 1 -6.34 13.57 -6.78
C LEU A 1 -6.38 12.88 -5.44
N LEU A 2 -6.09 11.59 -5.41
CA LEU A 2 -5.93 10.85 -4.18
C LEU A 2 -4.70 11.41 -3.43
N GLN A 3 -4.69 11.30 -2.11
CA GLN A 3 -3.60 11.84 -1.27
C GLN A 3 -2.38 10.91 -1.19
N CYS A 4 -2.35 9.84 -1.99
CA CYS A 4 -1.20 8.96 -2.10
C CYS A 4 -0.06 9.65 -2.85
N LEU A 5 1.19 9.33 -2.50
CA LEU A 5 2.36 9.92 -3.14
C LEU A 5 3.27 8.82 -3.70
N LEU A 6 3.50 8.85 -5.00
CA LEU A 6 4.54 8.05 -5.65
C LEU A 6 5.88 8.79 -5.53
N ILE A 7 6.88 8.12 -4.95
CA ILE A 7 8.19 8.69 -4.66
C ILE A 7 9.25 7.91 -5.43
N THR A 8 10.14 8.64 -6.10
CA THR A 8 11.32 8.07 -6.76
C THR A 8 12.59 8.51 -6.01
N PRO A 9 13.10 7.70 -5.07
CA PRO A 9 14.32 8.03 -4.34
C PRO A 9 15.53 8.14 -5.27
N ARG A 10 16.40 9.09 -4.99
CA ARG A 10 17.62 9.25 -5.75
C ARG A 10 18.58 8.09 -5.51
N ARG A 11 19.12 7.52 -6.59
CA ARG A 11 20.20 6.53 -6.59
C ARG A 11 21.50 7.13 -7.07
N PHE A 12 22.57 6.80 -6.39
CA PHE A 12 23.95 7.20 -6.74
C PHE A 12 24.65 5.94 -7.26
N CYS A 13 24.85 5.87 -8.57
CA CYS A 13 25.39 4.70 -9.25
C CYS A 13 26.92 4.82 -9.46
N ASP A 14 27.63 3.71 -9.31
CA ASP A 14 29.03 3.53 -9.72
C ASP A 14 29.27 2.09 -10.23
N HIS A 15 30.53 1.73 -10.48
CA HIS A 15 30.89 0.38 -11.00
C HIS A 15 30.55 -0.78 -10.03
N ARG A 16 30.22 -0.51 -8.77
CA ARG A 16 29.83 -1.51 -7.77
C ARG A 16 28.31 -1.71 -7.67
N GLY A 17 27.51 -0.80 -8.27
CA GLY A 17 26.06 -0.78 -8.19
C GLY A 17 25.56 0.61 -7.81
N TYR A 18 24.66 0.70 -6.85
CA TYR A 18 24.13 1.99 -6.40
C TYR A 18 24.00 2.05 -4.87
N PHE A 19 24.05 3.28 -4.38
CA PHE A 19 23.64 3.68 -3.04
C PHE A 19 22.43 4.60 -3.13
N GLY A 20 21.50 4.48 -2.19
CA GLY A 20 20.34 5.36 -2.09
C GLY A 20 19.83 5.44 -0.67
N GLU A 21 19.28 6.60 -0.32
CA GLU A 21 18.57 6.80 0.94
C GLU A 21 17.11 6.40 0.72
N SER A 22 16.67 5.32 1.38
CA SER A 22 15.31 4.81 1.22
C SER A 22 14.27 5.56 2.07
N TYR A 23 14.69 6.23 3.11
CA TYR A 23 13.85 7.06 3.96
C TYR A 23 14.68 8.08 4.74
N SER A 24 14.15 9.31 4.83
CA SER A 24 14.66 10.36 5.71
C SER A 24 13.48 11.18 6.21
N ARG A 25 13.21 11.17 7.51
CA ARG A 25 12.07 11.91 8.09
C ARG A 25 12.02 13.36 7.62
N ARG A 26 13.16 14.07 7.66
CA ARG A 26 13.24 15.46 7.24
C ARG A 26 12.87 15.67 5.77
N ARG A 27 13.44 14.86 4.87
CA ARG A 27 13.18 14.99 3.43
C ARG A 27 11.75 14.60 3.06
N TYR A 28 11.19 13.61 3.76
CA TYR A 28 9.83 13.17 3.49
C TYR A 28 8.80 14.17 4.04
N ALA A 29 9.10 14.86 5.16
CA ALA A 29 8.31 15.99 5.63
C ALA A 29 8.27 17.14 4.61
N GLU A 30 9.37 17.43 3.92
CA GLU A 30 9.45 18.46 2.87
C GLU A 30 8.53 18.18 1.67
N ILE A 31 8.19 16.92 1.42
CA ILE A 31 7.26 16.50 0.35
C ILE A 31 5.85 16.17 0.88
N GLY A 32 5.53 16.52 2.12
CA GLY A 32 4.20 16.38 2.70
C GLY A 32 3.97 15.10 3.51
N ILE A 33 4.99 14.28 3.72
CA ILE A 33 4.92 13.08 4.58
C ILE A 33 5.54 13.42 5.94
N ASP A 34 4.83 14.22 6.74
CA ASP A 34 5.25 14.61 8.09
C ASP A 34 4.58 13.72 9.15
N VAL A 35 4.87 12.43 9.08
CA VAL A 35 4.38 11.42 10.02
C VAL A 35 5.53 10.70 10.69
N GLU A 36 5.25 10.08 11.83
CA GLU A 36 6.20 9.18 12.48
C GLU A 36 5.93 7.75 12.04
N PHE A 37 6.97 7.04 11.61
CA PHE A 37 6.92 5.60 11.36
C PHE A 37 7.51 4.85 12.56
N VAL A 38 6.74 3.92 13.10
CA VAL A 38 7.07 3.22 14.36
C VAL A 38 7.32 1.72 14.18
N GLN A 39 6.98 1.17 13.00
CA GLN A 39 7.10 -0.26 12.72
C GLN A 39 7.52 -0.49 11.28
N ASP A 40 8.47 -1.41 11.06
CA ASP A 40 8.83 -1.94 9.75
C ASP A 40 8.34 -3.37 9.60
N ASN A 41 7.76 -3.67 8.44
CA ASN A 41 7.33 -5.00 8.05
C ASN A 41 7.94 -5.40 6.72
N TYR A 42 8.05 -6.70 6.49
CA TYR A 42 8.40 -7.26 5.19
C TYR A 42 7.60 -8.54 4.92
N SER A 43 7.35 -8.82 3.65
CA SER A 43 6.73 -10.08 3.23
C SER A 43 7.30 -10.56 1.91
N LEU A 44 7.44 -11.86 1.77
CA LEU A 44 7.86 -12.55 0.56
C LEU A 44 6.67 -13.31 -0.04
N SER A 45 6.51 -13.22 -1.34
CA SER A 45 5.53 -13.98 -2.13
C SER A 45 6.24 -14.72 -3.25
N HIS A 46 6.20 -16.04 -3.22
CA HIS A 46 6.99 -16.88 -4.13
C HIS A 46 6.43 -16.92 -5.56
N THR A 47 5.12 -16.83 -5.69
CA THR A 47 4.43 -17.06 -6.97
C THR A 47 3.88 -15.76 -7.55
N VAL A 48 4.07 -15.58 -8.85
CA VAL A 48 3.41 -14.48 -9.62
C VAL A 48 1.89 -14.59 -9.48
N GLY A 49 1.20 -13.46 -9.36
CA GLY A 49 -0.23 -13.44 -9.15
C GLY A 49 -0.67 -13.65 -7.70
N THR A 50 0.26 -13.66 -6.75
CA THR A 50 -0.10 -13.59 -5.33
C THR A 50 -0.63 -12.19 -5.02
N LEU A 51 -1.90 -12.11 -4.63
CA LEU A 51 -2.58 -10.88 -4.25
C LEU A 51 -2.78 -10.85 -2.74
N ARG A 52 -2.37 -9.75 -2.11
CA ARG A 52 -2.58 -9.50 -0.67
C ARG A 52 -3.33 -8.18 -0.53
N GLY A 53 -4.51 -8.23 0.03
CA GLY A 53 -5.32 -7.04 0.26
C GLY A 53 -6.79 -7.19 -0.16
N LEU A 54 -7.55 -6.13 -0.11
CA LEU A 54 -7.14 -4.77 0.32
C LEU A 54 -7.25 -4.62 1.82
N HIS A 55 -6.17 -4.26 2.50
CA HIS A 55 -6.10 -4.23 3.98
C HIS A 55 -6.04 -2.81 4.52
N TYR A 56 -6.63 -2.63 5.69
CA TYR A 56 -6.51 -1.41 6.49
C TYR A 56 -6.44 -1.78 7.98
N GLN A 57 -6.06 -0.81 8.80
CA GLN A 57 -6.18 -0.86 10.24
C GLN A 57 -7.00 0.33 10.71
N ALA A 58 -8.09 0.05 11.43
CA ALA A 58 -9.06 1.06 11.85
C ALA A 58 -8.54 1.89 13.05
N PRO A 59 -9.09 3.10 13.28
CA PRO A 59 -8.89 3.79 14.56
C PRO A 59 -9.25 2.89 15.76
N PRO A 60 -8.57 3.03 16.93
CA PRO A 60 -7.58 4.08 17.24
C PRO A 60 -6.17 3.81 16.72
N ALA A 61 -5.89 2.65 16.14
CA ALA A 61 -4.56 2.24 15.68
C ALA A 61 -4.40 2.32 14.15
N ALA A 62 -4.99 3.32 13.51
CA ALA A 62 -4.97 3.49 12.07
C ALA A 62 -3.54 3.68 11.52
N GLN A 63 -3.22 2.97 10.44
CA GLN A 63 -1.89 2.96 9.85
C GLN A 63 -1.85 3.64 8.48
N GLY A 64 -0.98 4.64 8.33
CA GLY A 64 -0.40 5.02 7.05
C GLY A 64 0.81 4.13 6.75
N LYS A 65 1.13 3.94 5.49
CA LYS A 65 2.20 3.02 5.04
C LYS A 65 3.11 3.69 4.02
N LEU A 66 4.40 3.40 4.10
CA LEU A 66 5.38 3.72 3.06
C LEU A 66 5.93 2.40 2.50
N VAL A 67 5.51 2.07 1.29
CA VAL A 67 5.72 0.75 0.67
C VAL A 67 6.79 0.83 -0.40
N ARG A 68 7.67 -0.17 -0.45
CA ARG A 68 8.64 -0.37 -1.54
C ARG A 68 8.82 -1.84 -1.84
N CYS A 69 9.19 -2.16 -3.07
CA CYS A 69 9.61 -3.50 -3.44
C CYS A 69 11.13 -3.64 -3.23
N GLY A 70 11.53 -4.56 -2.36
CA GLY A 70 12.95 -4.85 -2.08
C GLY A 70 13.56 -5.85 -3.06
N ARG A 71 12.73 -6.72 -3.64
CA ARG A 71 13.08 -7.73 -4.63
C ARG A 71 11.91 -8.02 -5.53
N GLY A 72 12.16 -8.24 -6.83
CA GLY A 72 11.10 -8.49 -7.80
C GLY A 72 10.28 -7.27 -8.15
N ALA A 73 9.01 -7.48 -8.49
CA ALA A 73 8.08 -6.43 -8.89
C ALA A 73 6.65 -6.73 -8.45
N ILE A 74 5.94 -5.68 -8.11
CA ILE A 74 4.52 -5.70 -7.72
C ILE A 74 3.75 -4.58 -8.41
N PHE A 75 2.45 -4.77 -8.59
CA PHE A 75 1.51 -3.69 -8.81
C PHE A 75 0.84 -3.36 -7.48
N ASP A 76 1.12 -2.18 -6.95
CA ASP A 76 0.73 -1.72 -5.62
C ASP A 76 -0.44 -0.75 -5.72
N VAL A 77 -1.49 -0.94 -4.93
CA VAL A 77 -2.78 -0.24 -5.06
C VAL A 77 -3.24 0.33 -3.74
N ALA A 78 -3.75 1.56 -3.79
CA ALA A 78 -4.46 2.20 -2.70
C ALA A 78 -5.86 2.64 -3.13
N VAL A 79 -6.86 2.39 -2.28
CA VAL A 79 -8.28 2.75 -2.50
C VAL A 79 -8.74 3.67 -1.39
N ASP A 80 -9.34 4.80 -1.74
CA ASP A 80 -9.96 5.70 -0.75
C ASP A 80 -11.21 5.05 -0.15
N ILE A 81 -11.18 4.81 1.16
CA ILE A 81 -12.30 4.23 1.89
C ILE A 81 -12.88 5.19 2.95
N ARG A 82 -12.63 6.48 2.88
CA ARG A 82 -13.15 7.49 3.81
C ARG A 82 -14.57 7.89 3.44
N CYS A 83 -15.52 7.60 4.32
CA CYS A 83 -16.93 8.02 4.15
C CYS A 83 -17.03 9.55 3.97
N GLY A 84 -17.77 10.01 2.97
CA GLY A 84 -17.93 11.42 2.62
C GLY A 84 -16.80 12.02 1.80
N SER A 85 -15.75 11.24 1.46
CA SER A 85 -14.71 11.69 0.54
C SER A 85 -15.26 11.85 -0.89
N PRO A 86 -14.89 12.91 -1.60
CA PRO A 86 -15.25 13.07 -3.02
C PRO A 86 -14.59 12.00 -3.91
N THR A 87 -13.61 11.30 -3.39
CA THR A 87 -12.89 10.19 -4.08
C THR A 87 -13.16 8.82 -3.45
N TYR A 88 -14.19 8.69 -2.62
CA TYR A 88 -14.56 7.39 -2.03
C TYR A 88 -14.71 6.30 -3.09
N GLY A 89 -14.04 5.18 -2.90
CA GLY A 89 -14.01 4.05 -3.82
C GLY A 89 -13.11 4.22 -5.05
N GLN A 90 -12.51 5.39 -5.26
CA GLN A 90 -11.48 5.57 -6.29
C GLN A 90 -10.16 4.98 -5.84
N TRP A 91 -9.36 4.54 -6.80
CA TRP A 91 -8.09 3.89 -6.56
C TRP A 91 -6.96 4.48 -7.41
N GLU A 92 -5.74 4.32 -6.92
CA GLU A 92 -4.50 4.55 -7.66
C GLU A 92 -3.64 3.29 -7.57
N GLY A 93 -2.94 2.96 -8.65
CA GLY A 93 -2.04 1.82 -8.70
C GLY A 93 -0.76 2.14 -9.44
N TYR A 94 0.36 1.57 -8.96
CA TYR A 94 1.70 1.83 -9.48
C TYR A 94 2.57 0.57 -9.46
N ASP A 95 3.41 0.43 -10.48
CA ASP A 95 4.45 -0.59 -10.49
C ASP A 95 5.59 -0.18 -9.54
N LEU A 96 5.81 -0.99 -8.52
CA LEU A 96 6.96 -0.89 -7.62
C LEU A 96 7.88 -2.08 -7.85
N SER A 97 9.15 -1.83 -8.09
CA SER A 97 10.13 -2.90 -8.30
C SER A 97 11.48 -2.58 -7.66
N ALA A 98 12.28 -3.61 -7.42
CA ALA A 98 13.67 -3.42 -7.02
C ALA A 98 14.47 -2.63 -8.09
N GLU A 99 14.09 -2.76 -9.37
CA GLU A 99 14.72 -2.05 -10.47
C GLU A 99 14.37 -0.57 -10.49
N ASN A 100 13.08 -0.19 -10.46
CA ASN A 100 12.67 1.21 -10.53
C ASN A 100 12.87 1.97 -9.20
N GLY A 101 12.88 1.25 -8.07
CA GLY A 101 13.06 1.82 -6.74
C GLY A 101 11.94 2.74 -6.27
N HIS A 102 10.81 2.73 -6.95
CA HIS A 102 9.65 3.52 -6.57
C HIS A 102 9.13 3.11 -5.19
N GLN A 103 8.54 4.08 -4.50
CA GLN A 103 7.85 3.87 -3.23
C GLN A 103 6.47 4.53 -3.31
N LEU A 104 5.49 3.92 -2.66
CA LEU A 104 4.15 4.49 -2.52
C LEU A 104 3.88 4.82 -1.05
N TYR A 105 3.56 6.10 -0.79
CA TYR A 105 2.99 6.49 0.48
C TYR A 105 1.46 6.39 0.41
N VAL A 106 0.90 5.58 1.28
CA VAL A 106 -0.55 5.36 1.45
C VAL A 106 -0.94 5.94 2.80
N PRO A 107 -1.69 7.07 2.84
CA PRO A 107 -2.10 7.68 4.10
C PRO A 107 -3.17 6.87 4.83
N VAL A 108 -3.45 7.25 6.08
CA VAL A 108 -4.59 6.73 6.85
C VAL A 108 -5.89 7.00 6.08
N GLY A 109 -6.84 6.04 6.16
CA GLY A 109 -8.13 6.15 5.45
C GLY A 109 -8.14 5.54 4.05
N PHE A 110 -7.06 4.85 3.68
CA PHE A 110 -6.97 4.07 2.44
C PHE A 110 -6.82 2.59 2.74
N ALA A 111 -7.52 1.75 1.96
CA ALA A 111 -7.24 0.32 1.91
C ALA A 111 -6.07 0.08 0.93
N HIS A 112 -5.16 -0.81 1.29
CA HIS A 112 -3.94 -1.07 0.55
C HIS A 112 -3.83 -2.55 0.19
N GLY A 113 -3.35 -2.83 -1.01
CA GLY A 113 -3.05 -4.17 -1.47
C GLY A 113 -2.12 -4.17 -2.67
N PHE A 114 -1.61 -5.33 -3.01
CA PHE A 114 -0.74 -5.49 -4.16
C PHE A 114 -0.88 -6.88 -4.78
N VAL A 115 -0.43 -6.98 -6.02
CA VAL A 115 -0.25 -8.26 -6.70
C VAL A 115 1.17 -8.40 -7.21
N THR A 116 1.74 -9.59 -7.11
CA THR A 116 3.11 -9.85 -7.57
C THR A 116 3.16 -10.03 -9.09
N LEU A 117 4.12 -9.34 -9.72
CA LEU A 117 4.39 -9.38 -11.15
C LEU A 117 5.56 -10.30 -11.50
N GLU A 118 6.44 -10.55 -10.51
CA GLU A 118 7.60 -11.44 -10.62
C GLU A 118 7.60 -12.48 -9.50
N PRO A 119 8.24 -13.64 -9.70
CA PRO A 119 8.39 -14.63 -8.63
C PRO A 119 9.34 -14.09 -7.53
N ASP A 120 9.17 -14.62 -6.33
CA ASP A 120 9.96 -14.24 -5.14
C ASP A 120 10.00 -12.73 -4.89
N SER A 121 8.88 -12.05 -5.11
CA SER A 121 8.76 -10.64 -4.83
C SER A 121 8.67 -10.38 -3.33
N GLU A 122 9.53 -9.47 -2.86
CA GLU A 122 9.58 -9.04 -1.46
C GLU A 122 9.21 -7.57 -1.35
N ILE A 123 8.24 -7.26 -0.50
CA ILE A 123 7.92 -5.91 -0.11
C ILE A 123 8.43 -5.59 1.30
N VAL A 124 8.85 -4.35 1.47
CA VAL A 124 9.23 -3.77 2.76
C VAL A 124 8.40 -2.50 2.95
N TYR A 125 7.77 -2.34 4.10
CA TYR A 125 6.95 -1.17 4.35
C TYR A 125 7.02 -0.69 5.80
N LYS A 126 6.97 0.63 5.95
CA LYS A 126 6.88 1.32 7.24
C LYS A 126 5.42 1.61 7.56
N CYS A 127 5.08 1.53 8.85
CA CYS A 127 3.75 1.82 9.37
C CYS A 127 3.81 2.96 10.38
N THR A 128 2.78 3.81 10.38
CA THR A 128 2.67 4.96 11.31
C THR A 128 2.13 4.58 12.68
N ASP A 129 1.61 3.35 12.85
CA ASP A 129 1.19 2.82 14.14
C ASP A 129 1.55 1.34 14.24
N TYR A 130 1.49 0.80 15.45
CA TYR A 130 1.78 -0.60 15.74
C TYR A 130 0.66 -1.52 15.23
N TYR A 131 1.03 -2.77 14.96
CA TYR A 131 0.05 -3.78 14.59
C TYR A 131 -0.95 -4.03 15.73
N ALA A 132 -2.24 -3.89 15.40
CA ALA A 132 -3.37 -4.08 16.30
C ALA A 132 -4.40 -5.00 15.62
N PRO A 133 -4.30 -6.33 15.82
CA PRO A 133 -5.13 -7.30 15.10
C PRO A 133 -6.63 -7.10 15.30
N GLU A 134 -7.05 -6.56 16.44
CA GLU A 134 -8.44 -6.25 16.75
C GLU A 134 -9.05 -5.11 15.91
N THR A 135 -8.21 -4.28 15.29
CA THR A 135 -8.62 -3.17 14.43
C THR A 135 -8.37 -3.43 12.95
N GLU A 136 -7.80 -4.57 12.62
CA GLU A 136 -7.51 -4.96 11.24
C GLU A 136 -8.79 -5.27 10.46
N GLY A 137 -8.87 -4.79 9.23
CA GLY A 137 -9.96 -5.08 8.32
C GLY A 137 -9.52 -5.20 6.87
N ALA A 138 -10.45 -5.61 6.03
CA ALA A 138 -10.22 -5.78 4.60
C ALA A 138 -11.45 -5.39 3.78
N VAL A 139 -11.21 -4.98 2.53
CA VAL A 139 -12.20 -4.82 1.46
C VAL A 139 -11.85 -5.80 0.35
N ARG A 140 -12.86 -6.41 -0.26
CA ARG A 140 -12.65 -7.42 -1.30
C ARG A 140 -11.98 -6.82 -2.53
N TRP A 141 -10.91 -7.43 -2.95
CA TRP A 141 -9.98 -6.97 -3.97
C TRP A 141 -10.60 -6.69 -5.35
N ASP A 142 -11.67 -7.42 -5.72
CA ASP A 142 -12.37 -7.35 -7.01
C ASP A 142 -13.61 -6.43 -6.99
N SER A 143 -13.86 -5.74 -5.88
CA SER A 143 -15.09 -4.95 -5.69
C SER A 143 -14.94 -3.44 -5.88
N CYS A 144 -13.71 -2.95 -6.13
CA CYS A 144 -13.39 -1.53 -6.27
C CYS A 144 -13.13 -1.09 -7.72
N GLY A 145 -13.38 -1.95 -8.69
CA GLY A 145 -13.13 -1.65 -10.11
C GLY A 145 -11.65 -1.50 -10.47
N ILE A 146 -10.75 -2.10 -9.68
CA ILE A 146 -9.31 -2.07 -9.94
C ILE A 146 -8.99 -2.89 -11.18
N GLU A 147 -8.24 -2.29 -12.10
CA GLU A 147 -7.70 -2.97 -13.28
C GLU A 147 -6.39 -3.68 -12.94
N TRP A 148 -6.49 -4.82 -12.28
CA TRP A 148 -5.32 -5.62 -11.93
C TRP A 148 -4.60 -6.12 -13.19
N PRO A 149 -3.27 -5.95 -13.31
CA PRO A 149 -2.51 -6.27 -14.54
C PRO A 149 -2.45 -7.75 -14.89
N VAL A 150 -2.84 -8.60 -13.97
CA VAL A 150 -2.89 -10.05 -14.17
C VAL A 150 -4.20 -10.54 -13.59
N PHE A 151 -5.17 -11.30 -14.45
CA PHE A 151 -5.62 -12.35 -13.63
C PHE A 151 -7.00 -12.86 -13.72
N ASP A 152 -7.02 -14.03 -14.26
CA ASP A 152 -8.21 -14.87 -14.17
C ASP A 152 -8.32 -15.55 -12.78
N ASN A 153 -7.20 -15.79 -12.09
CA ASN A 153 -7.20 -16.47 -10.79
C ASN A 153 -6.01 -16.03 -9.90
N PRO A 154 -6.12 -14.96 -9.12
CA PRO A 154 -5.08 -14.58 -8.19
C PRO A 154 -4.98 -15.57 -7.03
N ILE A 155 -3.77 -15.72 -6.48
CA ILE A 155 -3.54 -16.49 -5.26
C ILE A 155 -3.88 -15.61 -4.07
N LEU A 156 -4.90 -16.01 -3.31
CA LEU A 156 -5.46 -15.27 -2.18
C LEU A 156 -5.35 -16.07 -0.89
N SER A 157 -5.33 -15.37 0.24
CA SER A 157 -5.62 -15.99 1.54
C SER A 157 -7.13 -16.19 1.74
N ASP A 158 -7.52 -17.08 2.65
CA ASP A 158 -8.93 -17.27 3.02
C ASP A 158 -9.54 -15.96 3.54
N LYS A 159 -8.77 -15.17 4.27
CA LYS A 159 -9.17 -13.87 4.79
C LYS A 159 -9.51 -12.88 3.66
N ASP A 160 -8.66 -12.79 2.64
CA ASP A 160 -8.86 -11.88 1.52
C ASP A 160 -10.02 -12.31 0.63
N THR A 161 -10.20 -13.61 0.47
CA THR A 161 -11.36 -14.19 -0.24
C THR A 161 -12.68 -13.89 0.47
N GLY A 162 -12.71 -13.91 1.80
CA GLY A 162 -13.90 -13.69 2.62
C GLY A 162 -14.20 -12.21 2.94
N ALA A 163 -13.39 -11.26 2.46
CA ALA A 163 -13.60 -9.84 2.74
C ALA A 163 -14.92 -9.30 2.14
N PRO A 164 -15.59 -8.33 2.79
CA PRO A 164 -16.81 -7.71 2.25
C PRO A 164 -16.51 -6.93 0.96
N SER A 165 -17.50 -6.88 0.06
CA SER A 165 -17.40 -5.99 -1.10
C SER A 165 -17.43 -4.53 -0.67
N LEU A 166 -16.93 -3.61 -1.51
CA LEU A 166 -16.99 -2.17 -1.22
C LEU A 166 -18.44 -1.68 -1.01
N ALA A 167 -19.42 -2.30 -1.67
CA ALA A 167 -20.82 -1.96 -1.54
C ALA A 167 -21.43 -2.38 -0.18
N ASP A 168 -20.89 -3.45 0.42
CA ASP A 168 -21.32 -3.98 1.70
C ASP A 168 -20.40 -3.56 2.85
N PHE A 169 -19.40 -2.75 2.55
CA PHE A 169 -18.36 -2.33 3.48
C PHE A 169 -18.79 -1.12 4.30
N ASP A 170 -18.73 -1.25 5.62
CA ASP A 170 -18.92 -0.14 6.55
C ASP A 170 -17.56 0.44 6.97
N SER A 171 -17.22 1.57 6.38
CA SER A 171 -15.91 2.17 6.60
C SER A 171 -15.77 2.78 7.99
N PRO A 172 -14.69 2.47 8.71
CA PRO A 172 -14.40 3.10 10.00
C PRO A 172 -13.77 4.50 9.86
N PHE A 173 -13.58 5.01 8.64
CA PHE A 173 -12.95 6.28 8.37
C PHE A 173 -13.98 7.31 7.89
N ILE A 174 -13.84 8.53 8.38
CA ILE A 174 -14.64 9.70 7.96
C ILE A 174 -13.70 10.70 7.30
N TYR A 175 -14.11 11.21 6.15
CA TYR A 175 -13.37 12.26 5.45
C TYR A 175 -13.52 13.59 6.19
N ASP A 176 -12.41 14.28 6.44
CA ASP A 176 -12.36 15.64 6.95
C ASP A 176 -11.67 16.53 5.92
N GLU A 177 -12.37 17.55 5.44
CA GLU A 177 -11.83 18.52 4.46
C GLU A 177 -10.62 19.31 4.99
N ASN A 178 -10.41 19.30 6.31
CA ASN A 178 -9.34 20.05 7.00
C ASN A 178 -8.14 19.16 7.40
N SER A 179 -8.13 17.88 7.05
CA SER A 179 -7.08 16.92 7.38
C SER A 179 -6.05 16.74 6.25
#